data_4d6ab036357a4b25a11d04adf0b790b2
#
_entry.id   4d6ab036357a4b25a11d04adf0b790b2
#
_cell.length_a   1.000
_cell.length_b   1.000
_cell.length_c   1.000
_cell.angle_alpha   90.00
_cell.angle_beta   90.00
_cell.angle_gamma   90.00
#
_symmetry.space_group_name_H-M   'P 1'
#
loop_
_entity.id
_entity.type
_entity.pdbx_description
1 polymer ?
#
loop_
_entity_poly.entity_id
_entity_poly.type
_entity_poly.pdbx_seq_one_letter_code
_entity_poly.pdbx_strand_id
1 'polypeptide(L)'
;MRLSRLAAAGGVAGQVLFTAAWVAGSLRQAGYSAAEVQFSGLAAEDARDPQIMMAGFVVLGAGTVVFGAELGRVAAPRSVGPWLVVVAGAASVADGLFRRDHMLLAGPGFAGESWHNQVHDVQRCRVRSDARGAASAGAALA
;
A
#
# COMPACT_ATOMS: atom_id res chain seq x y z
N MET A 1 -22.57 11.49 19.48
CA MET A 1 -22.73 11.52 18.01
C MET A 1 -22.46 10.11 17.49
N ARG A 2 -23.18 9.64 16.46
CA ARG A 2 -23.00 8.30 15.89
C ARG A 2 -22.31 8.43 14.54
N LEU A 3 -21.37 7.51 14.26
CA LEU A 3 -20.75 7.38 12.94
C LEU A 3 -21.84 7.19 11.89
N SER A 4 -21.77 7.88 10.74
CA SER A 4 -22.76 7.71 9.70
C SER A 4 -22.66 6.30 9.09
N ARG A 5 -23.79 5.69 8.81
CA ARG A 5 -23.83 4.34 8.19
C ARG A 5 -23.15 4.34 6.83
N LEU A 6 -23.22 5.45 6.10
CA LEU A 6 -22.58 5.60 4.78
C LEU A 6 -21.06 5.63 4.89
N ALA A 7 -20.49 6.32 5.88
CA ALA A 7 -19.04 6.35 6.08
C ALA A 7 -18.51 4.99 6.52
N ALA A 8 -19.22 4.32 7.43
CA ALA A 8 -18.86 2.96 7.84
C ALA A 8 -18.94 1.97 6.66
N ALA A 9 -20.03 2.03 5.88
CA ALA A 9 -20.17 1.20 4.69
C ALA A 9 -19.10 1.49 3.63
N GLY A 10 -18.72 2.75 3.42
CA GLY A 10 -17.65 3.14 2.50
C GLY A 10 -16.29 2.58 2.91
N GLY A 11 -15.95 2.62 4.21
CA GLY A 11 -14.73 2.00 4.73
C GLY A 11 -14.70 0.48 4.51
N VAL A 12 -15.80 -0.22 4.81
CA VAL A 12 -15.91 -1.67 4.59
C VAL A 12 -15.86 -2.01 3.10
N ALA A 13 -16.63 -1.29 2.27
CA ALA A 13 -16.67 -1.52 0.82
C ALA A 13 -15.28 -1.31 0.19
N GLY A 14 -14.53 -0.30 0.63
CA GLY A 14 -13.15 -0.07 0.18
C GLY A 14 -12.26 -1.28 0.42
N GLN A 15 -12.31 -1.87 1.60
CA GLN A 15 -11.53 -3.07 1.95
C GLN A 15 -11.94 -4.30 1.13
N VAL A 16 -13.25 -4.51 0.96
CA VAL A 16 -13.77 -5.64 0.17
C VAL A 16 -13.35 -5.52 -1.28
N LEU A 17 -13.51 -4.34 -1.88
CA LEU A 17 -13.15 -4.09 -3.28
C LEU A 17 -11.64 -4.17 -3.51
N PHE A 18 -10.82 -3.68 -2.59
CA PHE A 18 -9.37 -3.84 -2.63
C PHE A 18 -8.98 -5.33 -2.61
N THR A 19 -9.56 -6.10 -1.68
CA THR A 19 -9.29 -7.54 -1.59
C THR A 19 -9.72 -8.26 -2.87
N ALA A 20 -10.86 -7.90 -3.44
CA ALA A 20 -11.31 -8.45 -4.71
C ALA A 20 -10.35 -8.10 -5.87
N ALA A 21 -9.85 -6.86 -5.93
CA ALA A 21 -8.87 -6.43 -6.91
C ALA A 21 -7.55 -7.21 -6.77
N TRP A 22 -7.08 -7.41 -5.53
CA TRP A 22 -5.89 -8.22 -5.26
C TRP A 22 -6.08 -9.68 -5.70
N VAL A 23 -7.18 -10.31 -5.34
CA VAL A 23 -7.47 -11.70 -5.76
C VAL A 23 -7.57 -11.79 -7.28
N ALA A 24 -8.30 -10.87 -7.92
CA ALA A 24 -8.42 -10.85 -9.38
C ALA A 24 -7.06 -10.65 -10.06
N GLY A 25 -6.24 -9.72 -9.59
CA GLY A 25 -4.88 -9.47 -10.09
C GLY A 25 -3.99 -10.70 -9.92
N SER A 26 -4.04 -11.34 -8.75
CA SER A 26 -3.27 -12.55 -8.43
C SER A 26 -3.59 -13.71 -9.36
N LEU A 27 -4.87 -13.96 -9.62
CA LEU A 27 -5.33 -15.04 -10.51
C LEU A 27 -4.96 -14.82 -11.97
N ARG A 28 -4.78 -13.56 -12.37
CA ARG A 28 -4.46 -13.19 -13.75
C ARG A 28 -2.95 -13.10 -14.01
N GLN A 29 -2.15 -12.93 -12.97
CA GLN A 29 -0.69 -12.79 -13.05
C GLN A 29 -0.02 -14.16 -12.98
N ALA A 30 0.52 -14.63 -14.11
CA ALA A 30 1.25 -15.89 -14.16
C ALA A 30 2.48 -15.85 -13.22
N GLY A 31 2.66 -16.91 -12.43
CA GLY A 31 3.80 -17.04 -11.52
C GLY A 31 3.74 -16.12 -10.29
N TYR A 32 2.64 -15.41 -10.05
CA TYR A 32 2.50 -14.62 -8.83
C TYR A 32 2.39 -15.52 -7.59
N SER A 33 3.21 -15.21 -6.59
CA SER A 33 3.17 -15.84 -5.27
C SER A 33 3.07 -14.75 -4.21
N ALA A 34 2.00 -14.76 -3.45
CA ALA A 34 1.79 -13.79 -2.36
C ALA A 34 2.83 -13.93 -1.22
N ALA A 35 3.57 -15.05 -1.17
CA ALA A 35 4.67 -15.24 -0.22
C ALA A 35 5.97 -14.54 -0.66
N GLU A 36 6.15 -14.32 -1.96
CA GLU A 36 7.38 -13.78 -2.54
C GLU A 36 7.22 -12.34 -3.04
N VAL A 37 6.03 -12.01 -3.53
CA VAL A 37 5.73 -10.72 -4.16
C VAL A 37 4.67 -9.99 -3.37
N GLN A 38 4.96 -8.76 -2.98
CA GLN A 38 3.99 -7.90 -2.33
C GLN A 38 2.80 -7.62 -3.25
N PHE A 39 1.60 -7.44 -2.68
CA PHE A 39 0.39 -7.11 -3.45
C PHE A 39 0.54 -5.84 -4.31
N SER A 40 1.35 -4.85 -3.87
CA SER A 40 1.66 -3.65 -4.66
C SER A 40 2.48 -3.96 -5.92
N GLY A 41 3.15 -5.09 -6.00
CA GLY A 41 3.80 -5.56 -7.22
C GLY A 41 2.82 -5.79 -8.38
N LEU A 42 1.55 -6.10 -8.09
CA LEU A 42 0.51 -6.21 -9.10
C LEU A 42 0.10 -4.87 -9.72
N ALA A 43 0.56 -3.73 -9.17
CA ALA A 43 0.42 -2.39 -9.74
C ALA A 43 1.68 -1.95 -10.51
N ALA A 44 2.66 -2.83 -10.71
CA ALA A 44 3.92 -2.53 -11.39
C ALA A 44 3.75 -2.46 -12.92
N GLU A 45 4.71 -1.83 -13.60
CA GLU A 45 4.70 -1.68 -15.06
C GLU A 45 4.78 -3.02 -15.80
N ASP A 46 5.47 -3.99 -15.22
CA ASP A 46 5.63 -5.35 -15.73
C ASP A 46 4.51 -6.31 -15.29
N ALA A 47 3.53 -5.85 -14.52
CA ALA A 47 2.34 -6.63 -14.22
C ALA A 47 1.41 -6.74 -15.44
N ARG A 48 0.69 -7.87 -15.54
CA ARG A 48 -0.20 -8.13 -16.68
C ARG A 48 -1.34 -7.11 -16.79
N ASP A 49 -1.99 -6.78 -15.65
CA ASP A 49 -3.16 -5.90 -15.60
C ASP A 49 -3.04 -4.93 -14.39
N PRO A 50 -2.05 -4.03 -14.37
CA PRO A 50 -1.73 -3.21 -13.19
C PRO A 50 -2.89 -2.30 -12.77
N GLN A 51 -3.74 -1.88 -13.72
CA GLN A 51 -4.90 -1.03 -13.47
C GLN A 51 -5.92 -1.64 -12.51
N ILE A 52 -6.01 -2.98 -12.42
CA ILE A 52 -6.91 -3.67 -11.47
C ILE A 52 -6.48 -3.34 -10.04
N MET A 53 -5.18 -3.50 -9.75
CA MET A 53 -4.66 -3.25 -8.42
C MET A 53 -4.60 -1.76 -8.11
N MET A 54 -4.26 -0.92 -9.10
CA MET A 54 -4.28 0.54 -8.98
C MET A 54 -5.68 1.05 -8.60
N ALA A 55 -6.73 0.57 -9.30
CA ALA A 55 -8.11 0.90 -8.94
C ALA A 55 -8.48 0.42 -7.54
N GLY A 56 -8.00 -0.77 -7.13
CA GLY A 56 -8.16 -1.29 -5.78
C GLY A 56 -7.59 -0.34 -4.72
N PHE A 57 -6.38 0.18 -4.91
CA PHE A 57 -5.77 1.17 -4.01
C PHE A 57 -6.55 2.48 -3.92
N VAL A 58 -7.01 2.99 -5.06
CA VAL A 58 -7.81 4.25 -5.08
C VAL A 58 -9.11 4.05 -4.29
N VAL A 59 -9.83 2.97 -4.51
CA VAL A 59 -11.10 2.71 -3.82
C VAL A 59 -10.89 2.46 -2.32
N LEU A 60 -9.85 1.70 -1.96
CA LEU A 60 -9.44 1.51 -0.57
C LEU A 60 -9.17 2.86 0.11
N GLY A 61 -8.31 3.66 -0.52
CA GLY A 61 -7.88 4.94 0.00
C GLY A 61 -9.05 5.93 0.15
N ALA A 62 -9.89 6.05 -0.87
CA ALA A 62 -11.08 6.92 -0.82
C ALA A 62 -12.04 6.51 0.30
N GLY A 63 -12.34 5.22 0.44
CA GLY A 63 -13.18 4.70 1.52
C GLY A 63 -12.57 4.98 2.91
N THR A 64 -11.27 4.82 3.04
CA THR A 64 -10.52 5.08 4.28
C THR A 64 -10.51 6.57 4.64
N VAL A 65 -10.34 7.47 3.65
CA VAL A 65 -10.41 8.94 3.87
C VAL A 65 -11.78 9.34 4.35
N VAL A 66 -12.86 8.88 3.70
CA VAL A 66 -14.23 9.18 4.10
C VAL A 66 -14.52 8.67 5.51
N PHE A 67 -14.10 7.45 5.82
CA PHE A 67 -14.25 6.88 7.16
C PHE A 67 -13.47 7.69 8.20
N GLY A 68 -12.21 8.02 7.95
CA GLY A 68 -11.36 8.81 8.86
C GLY A 68 -11.89 10.22 9.11
N ALA A 69 -12.39 10.89 8.06
CA ALA A 69 -13.01 12.20 8.18
C ALA A 69 -14.26 12.18 9.06
N GLU A 70 -15.10 11.15 8.89
CA GLU A 70 -16.31 11.00 9.71
C GLU A 70 -15.95 10.58 11.15
N LEU A 71 -14.93 9.76 11.32
CA LEU A 71 -14.39 9.43 12.65
C LEU A 71 -13.92 10.68 13.38
N GLY A 72 -13.30 11.64 12.68
CA GLY A 72 -12.90 12.93 13.24
C GLY A 72 -14.05 13.80 13.73
N ARG A 73 -15.25 13.65 13.15
CA ARG A 73 -16.46 14.38 13.60
C ARG A 73 -17.05 13.82 14.91
N VAL A 74 -16.83 12.54 15.18
CA VAL A 74 -17.41 11.86 16.35
C VAL A 74 -16.39 11.64 17.47
N ALA A 75 -15.10 11.72 17.16
CA ALA A 75 -14.01 11.57 18.11
C ALA A 75 -13.90 12.79 19.06
N ALA A 76 -13.18 12.58 20.16
CA ALA A 76 -12.88 13.68 21.09
C ALA A 76 -12.07 14.79 20.39
N PRO A 77 -12.28 16.07 20.78
CA PRO A 77 -11.47 17.18 20.30
C PRO A 77 -9.97 16.89 20.50
N ARG A 78 -9.16 17.17 19.49
CA ARG A 78 -7.70 16.91 19.47
C ARG A 78 -7.28 15.43 19.37
N SER A 79 -8.19 14.53 19.01
CA SER A 79 -7.82 13.13 18.72
C SER A 79 -6.95 13.05 17.46
N VAL A 80 -5.77 12.43 17.55
CA VAL A 80 -4.83 12.24 16.44
C VAL A 80 -5.26 11.07 15.54
N GLY A 81 -5.94 10.08 16.11
CA GLY A 81 -6.31 8.83 15.40
C GLY A 81 -7.03 9.04 14.06
N PRO A 82 -8.10 9.87 14.01
CA PRO A 82 -8.80 10.13 12.74
C PRO A 82 -7.91 10.72 11.65
N TRP A 83 -6.99 11.60 12.00
CA TRP A 83 -6.04 12.19 11.06
C TRP A 83 -5.06 11.16 10.50
N LEU A 84 -4.59 10.23 11.34
CA LEU A 84 -3.74 9.11 10.87
C LEU A 84 -4.49 8.23 9.87
N VAL A 85 -5.79 7.99 10.09
CA VAL A 85 -6.62 7.24 9.16
C VAL A 85 -6.79 7.99 7.83
N VAL A 86 -7.02 9.31 7.86
CA VAL A 86 -7.11 10.13 6.64
C VAL A 86 -5.79 10.11 5.87
N VAL A 87 -4.67 10.29 6.55
CA VAL A 87 -3.34 10.27 5.92
C VAL A 87 -3.04 8.91 5.31
N ALA A 88 -3.35 7.81 6.00
CA ALA A 88 -3.19 6.46 5.47
C ALA A 88 -4.06 6.23 4.23
N GLY A 89 -5.31 6.71 4.24
CA GLY A 89 -6.18 6.64 3.07
C GLY A 89 -5.67 7.47 1.90
N ALA A 90 -5.17 8.68 2.15
CA ALA A 90 -4.57 9.52 1.11
C ALA A 90 -3.30 8.88 0.52
N ALA A 91 -2.46 8.25 1.33
CA ALA A 91 -1.31 7.48 0.86
C ALA A 91 -1.73 6.33 -0.06
N SER A 92 -2.78 5.57 0.32
CA SER A 92 -3.32 4.51 -0.54
C SER A 92 -3.88 5.03 -1.87
N VAL A 93 -4.50 6.22 -1.90
CA VAL A 93 -4.91 6.85 -3.16
C VAL A 93 -3.67 7.17 -4.01
N ALA A 94 -2.63 7.72 -3.42
CA ALA A 94 -1.38 8.00 -4.13
C ALA A 94 -0.77 6.72 -4.71
N ASP A 95 -0.72 5.62 -3.95
CA ASP A 95 -0.27 4.31 -4.43
C ASP A 95 -1.08 3.81 -5.64
N GLY A 96 -2.36 4.14 -5.71
CA GLY A 96 -3.21 3.80 -6.85
C GLY A 96 -3.07 4.71 -8.06
N LEU A 97 -2.52 5.92 -7.89
CA LEU A 97 -2.31 6.87 -8.99
C LEU A 97 -0.92 6.75 -9.63
N PHE A 98 0.06 6.26 -8.88
CA PHE A 98 1.44 6.09 -9.34
C PHE A 98 1.75 4.61 -9.55
N ARG A 99 2.20 4.26 -10.74
CA ARG A 99 2.65 2.90 -11.04
C ARG A 99 3.95 2.60 -10.31
N ARG A 100 4.10 1.36 -9.91
CA ARG A 100 5.36 0.84 -9.42
C ARG A 100 6.26 0.45 -10.59
N ASP A 101 7.59 0.62 -10.46
CA ASP A 101 8.53 0.35 -11.56
C ASP A 101 8.55 -1.15 -11.93
N HIS A 102 8.76 -2.03 -10.95
CA HIS A 102 8.87 -3.46 -11.16
C HIS A 102 8.17 -4.28 -10.09
N MET A 103 7.63 -5.42 -10.48
CA MET A 103 6.97 -6.35 -9.59
C MET A 103 7.93 -6.92 -8.54
N LEU A 104 9.14 -7.30 -8.96
CA LEU A 104 10.23 -7.76 -8.09
C LEU A 104 11.27 -6.66 -7.91
N LEU A 105 11.40 -6.14 -6.70
CA LEU A 105 12.33 -5.05 -6.37
C LEU A 105 13.80 -5.48 -6.24
N ALA A 106 14.16 -6.72 -6.55
CA ALA A 106 15.51 -7.26 -6.41
C ALA A 106 15.89 -8.25 -7.52
N GLY A 107 15.27 -8.16 -8.70
CA GLY A 107 15.57 -9.04 -9.84
C GLY A 107 16.80 -8.59 -10.64
N PRO A 108 17.40 -9.52 -11.44
CA PRO A 108 18.41 -9.16 -12.43
C PRO A 108 17.82 -8.15 -13.42
N GLY A 109 18.45 -6.98 -13.58
CA GLY A 109 17.97 -5.90 -14.45
C GLY A 109 17.35 -4.72 -13.71
N PHE A 110 17.26 -4.76 -12.39
CA PHE A 110 16.81 -3.60 -11.59
C PHE A 110 17.84 -2.47 -11.69
N ALA A 111 17.53 -1.46 -12.49
CA ALA A 111 18.43 -0.32 -12.77
C ALA A 111 18.37 0.82 -11.72
N GLY A 112 17.67 0.60 -10.61
CA GLY A 112 17.46 1.61 -9.58
C GLY A 112 15.98 2.03 -9.45
N GLU A 113 15.65 2.65 -8.34
CA GLU A 113 14.27 3.07 -8.02
C GLU A 113 13.99 4.43 -8.65
N SER A 114 12.89 4.53 -9.43
CA SER A 114 12.37 5.82 -9.87
C SER A 114 11.72 6.57 -8.69
N TRP A 115 11.45 7.87 -8.88
CA TRP A 115 10.73 8.64 -7.88
C TRP A 115 9.30 8.12 -7.63
N HIS A 116 8.67 7.49 -8.62
CA HIS A 116 7.36 6.84 -8.48
C HIS A 116 7.42 5.71 -7.45
N ASN A 117 8.48 4.92 -7.47
CA ASN A 117 8.67 3.83 -6.52
C ASN A 117 8.91 4.34 -5.10
N GLN A 118 9.53 5.51 -4.95
CA GLN A 118 9.73 6.15 -3.64
C GLN A 118 8.41 6.53 -2.96
N VAL A 119 7.36 6.87 -3.72
CA VAL A 119 6.02 7.13 -3.17
C VAL A 119 5.45 5.87 -2.51
N HIS A 120 5.68 4.70 -3.12
CA HIS A 120 5.27 3.40 -2.55
C HIS A 120 6.14 2.95 -1.36
N ASP A 121 7.37 3.44 -1.26
CA ASP A 121 8.37 2.96 -0.29
C ASP A 121 8.49 3.79 0.99
N VAL A 122 7.63 4.77 1.22
CA VAL A 122 7.64 5.55 2.48
C VAL A 122 7.57 4.65 3.72
N GLN A 123 7.09 3.41 3.58
CA GLN A 123 7.07 2.41 4.66
C GLN A 123 8.38 1.62 4.81
N ARG A 124 9.30 1.65 3.83
CA ARG A 124 10.54 0.85 3.86
C ARG A 124 11.71 1.46 4.62
N CYS A 125 11.64 2.70 5.04
CA CYS A 125 12.76 3.35 5.75
C CYS A 125 13.19 2.64 7.04
N ARG A 126 12.39 1.72 7.60
CA ARG A 126 12.72 1.00 8.85
C ARG A 126 13.48 -0.32 8.67
N VAL A 127 13.34 -1.02 7.57
CA VAL A 127 13.90 -2.39 7.44
C VAL A 127 15.33 -2.39 6.90
N ARG A 128 15.75 -1.36 6.20
CA ARG A 128 17.09 -1.30 5.58
C ARG A 128 18.23 -0.95 6.55
N SER A 129 17.93 -0.33 7.69
CA SER A 129 18.93 -0.03 8.74
C SER A 129 19.40 -1.29 9.48
N ASP A 130 18.51 -2.25 9.69
CA ASP A 130 18.81 -3.45 10.48
C ASP A 130 19.64 -4.48 9.70
N ALA A 131 19.44 -4.59 8.40
CA ALA A 131 20.17 -5.53 7.54
C ALA A 131 21.64 -5.11 7.34
N ARG A 132 21.97 -3.82 7.33
CA ARG A 132 23.37 -3.33 7.25
C ARG A 132 24.13 -3.47 8.55
N GLY A 133 23.43 -3.36 9.68
CA GLY A 133 24.01 -3.58 11.01
C GLY A 133 24.42 -5.03 11.24
N ALA A 134 23.64 -5.99 10.75
CA ALA A 134 23.92 -7.40 10.88
C ALA A 134 25.10 -7.88 10.01
N ALA A 135 25.25 -7.32 8.81
CA ALA A 135 26.35 -7.68 7.90
C ALA A 135 27.72 -7.16 8.39
N SER A 136 27.77 -6.01 9.06
CA SER A 136 29.02 -5.47 9.62
C SER A 136 29.47 -6.17 10.91
N ALA A 137 28.56 -6.74 11.69
CA ALA A 137 28.89 -7.48 12.90
C ALA A 137 29.49 -8.87 12.59
N GLY A 138 29.12 -9.50 11.48
CA GLY A 138 29.66 -10.80 11.05
C GLY A 138 31.08 -10.73 10.47
N ALA A 139 31.51 -9.60 9.93
CA ALA A 139 32.85 -9.42 9.35
C ALA A 139 33.95 -9.10 10.39
N ALA A 140 33.58 -8.80 11.64
CA ALA A 140 34.52 -8.47 12.71
C ALA A 140 34.93 -9.69 13.57
N LEU A 141 34.41 -10.88 13.29
CA LEU A 141 34.64 -12.13 14.04
C LEU A 141 35.31 -13.24 13.20
N ALA A 142 35.77 -12.91 12.00
CA ALA A 142 36.61 -13.77 11.15
C ALA A 142 38.01 -13.18 11.01
#